data_76ac8d7adafe96eab45eba2bed895904
#
_entry.id   76ac8d7adafe96eab45eba2bed895904
#
_cell.length_a   1.000
_cell.length_b   1.000
_cell.length_c   1.000
_cell.angle_alpha   90.00
_cell.angle_beta   90.00
_cell.angle_gamma   90.00
#
_symmetry.space_group_name_H-M   'P 1'
#
loop_
_entity.id
_entity.type
_entity.pdbx_description
1 polymer ?
#
loop_
_entity_poly.entity_id
_entity_poly.type
_entity_poly.pdbx_seq_one_letter_code
_entity_poly.pdbx_strand_id
1 'polypeptide(L)'
;LIERDEVAVELSRGLVQALGLEDKITIKKTDFLVYFEDASDYDAVILASLLFTSGDTEELISHLVKNIKFKNCLVRTVRGMRQLLYKKVDEKLLEKYLKPELLVDPQNHILNSILLYSHV
;
A
#
# COMPACT_ATOMS: atom_id res chain seq x y z
N LEU A 1 -7.85 3.37 -6.14
CA LEU A 1 -6.50 3.95 -5.99
C LEU A 1 -6.60 5.32 -5.35
N ILE A 2 -5.79 5.56 -4.34
CA ILE A 2 -5.61 6.86 -3.70
C ILE A 2 -4.23 7.37 -4.05
N GLU A 3 -4.15 8.56 -4.61
CA GLU A 3 -2.91 9.20 -5.05
C GLU A 3 -3.01 10.72 -4.84
N ARG A 4 -1.97 11.33 -4.32
CA ARG A 4 -1.91 12.79 -4.12
C ARG A 4 -1.22 13.54 -5.25
N ASP A 5 -0.30 12.88 -5.95
CA ASP A 5 0.42 13.49 -7.06
C ASP A 5 -0.49 13.66 -8.28
N GLU A 6 -0.58 14.89 -8.77
CA GLU A 6 -1.51 15.24 -9.86
C GLU A 6 -1.14 14.57 -11.18
N VAL A 7 0.15 14.50 -11.49
CA VAL A 7 0.63 13.89 -12.74
C VAL A 7 0.36 12.38 -12.70
N ALA A 8 0.61 11.74 -11.56
CA ALA A 8 0.31 10.31 -11.38
C ALA A 8 -1.20 10.02 -11.47
N VAL A 9 -2.04 10.89 -10.94
CA VAL A 9 -3.51 10.79 -11.06
C VAL A 9 -3.95 10.88 -12.52
N GLU A 10 -3.47 11.86 -13.26
CA GLU A 10 -3.83 12.05 -14.68
C GLU A 10 -3.37 10.88 -15.55
N LEU A 11 -2.14 10.42 -15.39
CA LEU A 11 -1.60 9.25 -16.09
C LEU A 11 -2.41 7.99 -15.78
N SER A 12 -2.75 7.79 -14.51
CA SER A 12 -3.55 6.63 -14.08
C SER A 12 -4.95 6.66 -14.65
N ARG A 13 -5.60 7.82 -14.68
CA ARG A 13 -6.93 7.99 -15.32
C ARG A 13 -6.88 7.71 -16.80
N GLY A 14 -5.88 8.25 -17.49
CA GLY A 14 -5.67 7.98 -18.91
C GLY A 14 -5.48 6.49 -19.21
N LEU A 15 -4.71 5.79 -18.39
CA LEU A 15 -4.50 4.34 -18.51
C LEU A 15 -5.80 3.56 -18.27
N VAL A 16 -6.55 3.89 -17.22
CA VAL A 16 -7.84 3.23 -16.90
C VAL A 16 -8.82 3.40 -18.07
N GLN A 17 -8.90 4.60 -18.63
CA GLN A 17 -9.75 4.89 -19.79
C GLN A 17 -9.30 4.12 -21.04
N ALA A 18 -7.99 4.12 -21.32
CA ALA A 18 -7.44 3.41 -22.49
C ALA A 18 -7.69 1.88 -22.42
N LEU A 19 -7.81 1.33 -21.22
CA LEU A 19 -8.09 -0.09 -20.98
C LEU A 19 -9.59 -0.40 -20.82
N GLY A 20 -10.46 0.60 -20.81
CA GLY A 20 -11.91 0.43 -20.63
C GLY A 20 -12.26 -0.13 -19.24
N LEU A 21 -11.57 0.32 -18.19
CA LEU A 21 -11.70 -0.18 -16.82
C LEU A 21 -12.34 0.83 -15.85
N GLU A 22 -13.01 1.85 -16.37
CA GLU A 22 -13.59 2.95 -15.58
C GLU A 22 -14.69 2.47 -14.62
N ASP A 23 -15.36 1.40 -14.97
CA ASP A 23 -16.38 0.75 -14.14
C ASP A 23 -15.80 -0.10 -12.99
N LYS A 24 -14.50 -0.45 -13.06
CA LYS A 24 -13.81 -1.31 -12.09
C LYS A 24 -12.79 -0.60 -11.24
N ILE A 25 -12.21 0.49 -11.73
CA ILE A 25 -11.11 1.21 -11.08
C ILE A 25 -11.50 2.67 -10.86
N THR A 26 -11.59 3.05 -9.60
CA THR A 26 -11.78 4.44 -9.19
C THR A 26 -10.45 5.02 -8.73
N ILE A 27 -10.11 6.22 -9.21
CA ILE A 27 -8.91 6.95 -8.84
C ILE A 27 -9.32 8.24 -8.12
N LYS A 28 -8.91 8.36 -6.85
CA LYS A 28 -9.19 9.53 -6.01
C LYS A 28 -7.90 10.33 -5.84
N LYS A 29 -7.93 11.60 -6.23
CA LYS A 29 -6.85 12.56 -5.93
C LYS A 29 -7.05 13.09 -4.52
N THR A 30 -6.32 12.56 -3.58
CA THR A 30 -6.35 13.00 -2.19
C THR A 30 -5.10 12.55 -1.44
N ASP A 31 -4.78 13.22 -0.35
CA ASP A 31 -3.80 12.72 0.59
C ASP A 31 -4.43 11.61 1.43
N PHE A 32 -3.71 10.49 1.57
CA PHE A 32 -4.20 9.35 2.34
C PHE A 32 -4.46 9.71 3.81
N LEU A 33 -3.67 10.59 4.40
CA LEU A 33 -3.80 10.97 5.82
C LEU A 33 -5.08 11.76 6.13
N VAL A 34 -5.72 12.33 5.11
CA VAL A 34 -7.02 13.01 5.26
C VAL A 34 -8.17 12.22 4.65
N TYR A 35 -7.89 11.03 4.12
CA TYR A 35 -8.88 10.17 3.52
C TYR A 35 -9.59 9.32 4.58
N PHE A 36 -10.91 9.43 4.62
CA PHE A 36 -11.78 8.61 5.45
C PHE A 36 -12.88 8.01 4.58
N GLU A 37 -13.16 6.73 4.75
CA GLU A 37 -14.28 6.07 4.09
C GLU A 37 -15.11 5.33 5.13
N ASP A 38 -16.30 5.85 5.42
CA ASP A 38 -17.14 5.45 6.56
C ASP A 38 -17.79 4.07 6.41
N ALA A 39 -17.84 3.49 5.23
CA ALA A 39 -18.78 2.40 4.97
C ALA A 39 -18.22 1.19 4.26
N SER A 40 -16.96 1.18 3.84
CA SER A 40 -16.45 0.11 3.00
C SER A 40 -15.58 -0.84 3.78
N ASP A 41 -16.04 -2.10 3.89
CA ASP A 41 -15.16 -3.20 4.26
C ASP A 41 -14.35 -3.61 3.03
N TYR A 42 -13.09 -3.26 3.03
CA TYR A 42 -12.17 -3.70 1.99
C TYR A 42 -11.69 -5.13 2.24
N ASP A 43 -11.63 -5.94 1.22
CA ASP A 43 -11.00 -7.26 1.31
C ASP A 43 -9.49 -7.14 1.46
N ALA A 44 -8.88 -6.17 0.78
CA ALA A 44 -7.47 -5.89 0.91
C ALA A 44 -7.13 -4.42 0.69
N VAL A 45 -6.15 -3.92 1.43
CA VAL A 45 -5.46 -2.66 1.18
C VAL A 45 -4.04 -2.97 0.72
N ILE A 46 -3.59 -2.30 -0.33
CA ILE A 46 -2.24 -2.47 -0.88
C ILE A 46 -1.43 -1.21 -0.63
N LEU A 47 -0.37 -1.32 0.17
CA LEU A 47 0.60 -0.27 0.39
C LEU A 47 1.77 -0.43 -0.59
N ALA A 48 1.71 0.31 -1.68
CA ALA A 48 2.66 0.20 -2.78
C ALA A 48 3.88 1.13 -2.63
N SER A 49 3.80 2.16 -1.79
CA SER A 49 4.89 3.13 -1.63
C SER A 49 5.99 2.62 -0.72
N LEU A 50 7.22 2.78 -1.16
CA LEU A 50 8.45 2.50 -0.40
C LEU A 50 9.21 3.79 -0.03
N LEU A 51 8.63 4.95 -0.33
CA LEU A 51 9.33 6.25 -0.25
C LEU A 51 9.13 6.99 1.08
N PHE A 52 8.34 6.45 1.98
CA PHE A 52 8.08 7.10 3.27
C PHE A 52 9.28 6.99 4.21
N THR A 53 9.50 8.04 4.99
CA THR A 53 10.35 7.97 6.18
C THR A 53 9.73 7.05 7.22
N SER A 54 10.48 6.65 8.24
CA SER A 54 9.93 5.80 9.30
C SER A 54 8.78 6.49 10.06
N GLY A 55 8.88 7.81 10.27
CA GLY A 55 7.81 8.59 10.90
C GLY A 55 6.55 8.66 10.05
N ASP A 56 6.69 8.94 8.76
CA ASP A 56 5.55 8.97 7.82
C ASP A 56 4.88 7.60 7.71
N THR A 57 5.66 6.52 7.76
CA THR A 57 5.14 5.15 7.73
C THR A 57 4.30 4.85 8.97
N GLU A 58 4.76 5.26 10.16
CA GLU A 58 4.01 5.05 11.40
C GLU A 58 2.69 5.82 11.41
N GLU A 59 2.70 7.07 10.98
CA GLU A 59 1.51 7.89 10.84
C GLU A 59 0.52 7.27 9.86
N LEU A 60 0.98 6.83 8.69
CA LEU A 60 0.18 6.17 7.66
C LEU A 60 -0.46 4.87 8.18
N ILE A 61 0.30 3.99 8.80
CA ILE A 61 -0.22 2.72 9.34
C ILE A 61 -1.20 2.96 10.49
N SER A 62 -0.88 3.89 11.39
CA SER A 62 -1.79 4.25 12.49
C SER A 62 -3.11 4.82 11.95
N HIS A 63 -3.05 5.67 10.93
CA HIS A 63 -4.23 6.22 10.26
C HIS A 63 -5.06 5.11 9.59
N LEU A 64 -4.39 4.22 8.83
CA LEU A 64 -5.03 3.09 8.17
C LEU A 64 -5.82 2.23 9.16
N VAL A 65 -5.17 1.79 10.22
CA VAL A 65 -5.78 0.88 11.21
C VAL A 65 -6.93 1.54 11.98
N LYS A 66 -6.84 2.85 12.24
CA LYS A 66 -7.87 3.57 13.00
C LYS A 66 -9.09 3.95 12.18
N ASN A 67 -8.91 4.24 10.90
CA ASN A 67 -9.93 4.93 10.10
C ASN A 67 -10.47 4.11 8.93
N ILE A 68 -9.80 3.04 8.53
CA ILE A 68 -10.18 2.25 7.37
C ILE A 68 -10.49 0.82 7.82
N LYS A 69 -11.61 0.29 7.36
CA LYS A 69 -11.96 -1.13 7.59
C LYS A 69 -11.41 -1.98 6.47
N PHE A 70 -10.63 -2.99 6.81
CA PHE A 70 -10.05 -3.93 5.85
C PHE A 70 -9.79 -5.29 6.51
N LYS A 71 -9.73 -6.35 5.72
CA LYS A 71 -9.40 -7.70 6.21
C LYS A 71 -7.90 -7.95 6.14
N ASN A 72 -7.29 -7.60 5.00
CA ASN A 72 -5.89 -7.88 4.72
C ASN A 72 -5.15 -6.62 4.29
N CYS A 73 -3.87 -6.54 4.64
CA CYS A 73 -2.97 -5.49 4.17
C CYS A 73 -1.78 -6.13 3.46
N LEU A 74 -1.59 -5.80 2.19
CA LEU A 74 -0.44 -6.22 1.40
C LEU A 74 0.57 -5.07 1.37
N VAL A 75 1.79 -5.36 1.79
CA VAL A 75 2.87 -4.36 1.82
C VAL A 75 3.98 -4.80 0.89
N ARG A 76 4.29 -3.95 -0.08
CA ARG A 76 5.44 -4.15 -0.95
C ARG A 76 6.73 -3.79 -0.21
N THR A 77 7.70 -4.69 -0.23
CA THR A 77 9.01 -4.50 0.37
C THR A 77 10.11 -5.10 -0.50
N VAL A 78 11.35 -4.97 -0.07
CA VAL A 78 12.52 -5.63 -0.68
C VAL A 78 13.27 -6.42 0.38
N ARG A 79 13.87 -7.54 -0.01
CA ARG A 79 14.62 -8.42 0.88
C ARG A 79 15.94 -8.87 0.26
N GLY A 80 16.82 -9.40 1.11
CA GLY A 80 18.12 -9.89 0.67
C GLY A 80 19.01 -8.78 0.09
N MET A 81 19.79 -9.10 -0.92
CA MET A 81 20.72 -8.16 -1.56
C MET A 81 20.03 -6.96 -2.24
N ARG A 82 18.73 -7.06 -2.52
CA ARG A 82 17.94 -5.97 -3.10
C ARG A 82 17.85 -4.76 -2.18
N GLN A 83 18.04 -4.95 -0.87
CA GLN A 83 18.11 -3.87 0.13
C GLN A 83 19.30 -2.92 -0.07
N LEU A 84 20.31 -3.31 -0.84
CA LEU A 84 21.42 -2.43 -1.21
C LEU A 84 20.99 -1.31 -2.16
N LEU A 85 19.96 -1.55 -2.96
CA LEU A 85 19.47 -0.63 -3.98
C LEU A 85 18.13 0.03 -3.61
N TYR A 86 17.33 -0.63 -2.79
CA TYR A 86 15.99 -0.19 -2.47
C TYR A 86 15.73 -0.24 -0.96
N LYS A 87 14.98 0.74 -0.48
CA LYS A 87 14.63 0.83 0.95
C LYS A 87 13.67 -0.30 1.34
N LYS A 88 14.02 -1.03 2.38
CA LYS A 88 13.17 -2.01 3.05
C LYS A 88 12.12 -1.31 3.91
N VAL A 89 10.91 -1.89 3.98
CA VAL A 89 9.90 -1.48 4.95
C VAL A 89 10.30 -1.92 6.36
N ASP A 90 9.98 -1.11 7.35
CA ASP A 90 10.18 -1.46 8.75
C ASP A 90 9.09 -2.43 9.22
N GLU A 91 9.39 -3.72 9.14
CA GLU A 91 8.47 -4.80 9.52
C GLU A 91 8.11 -4.73 11.02
N LYS A 92 9.05 -4.35 11.89
CA LYS A 92 8.79 -4.21 13.33
C LYS A 92 7.77 -3.12 13.62
N LEU A 93 7.80 -2.05 12.84
CA LEU A 93 6.82 -0.97 12.94
C LEU A 93 5.43 -1.44 12.50
N LEU A 94 5.35 -2.17 11.39
CA LEU A 94 4.08 -2.75 10.94
C LEU A 94 3.48 -3.71 11.97
N GLU A 95 4.30 -4.55 12.58
CA GLU A 95 3.88 -5.54 13.56
C GLU A 95 3.38 -4.96 14.90
N LYS A 96 3.60 -3.67 15.16
CA LYS A 96 2.95 -2.99 16.28
C LYS A 96 1.43 -2.85 16.09
N TYR A 97 0.98 -2.79 14.84
CA TYR A 97 -0.41 -2.46 14.47
C TYR A 97 -1.11 -3.57 13.70
N LEU A 98 -0.37 -4.44 13.06
CA LEU A 98 -0.86 -5.48 12.16
C LEU A 98 -0.24 -6.82 12.53
N LYS A 99 -0.98 -7.90 12.29
CA LYS A 99 -0.51 -9.26 12.52
C LYS A 99 0.09 -9.82 11.23
N PRO A 100 1.38 -10.27 11.24
CA PRO A 100 1.98 -10.88 10.06
C PRO A 100 1.35 -12.25 9.78
N GLU A 101 1.01 -12.51 8.53
CA GLU A 101 0.39 -13.77 8.09
C GLU A 101 1.26 -14.52 7.10
N LEU A 102 1.82 -13.85 6.11
CA LEU A 102 2.57 -14.49 5.05
C LEU A 102 3.62 -13.56 4.45
N LEU A 103 4.75 -14.14 4.08
CA LEU A 103 5.75 -13.52 3.22
C LEU A 103 5.82 -14.26 1.89
N VAL A 104 5.73 -13.52 0.80
CA VAL A 104 6.00 -14.03 -0.55
C VAL A 104 7.27 -13.39 -1.08
N ASP A 105 8.31 -14.19 -1.19
CA ASP A 105 9.59 -13.82 -1.81
C ASP A 105 9.64 -14.40 -3.23
N PRO A 106 9.76 -13.55 -4.26
CA PRO A 106 9.89 -14.05 -5.62
C PRO A 106 11.27 -14.67 -5.81
N GLN A 107 11.32 -15.85 -6.45
CA GLN A 107 12.55 -16.57 -6.75
C GLN A 107 13.12 -16.24 -8.14
N ASN A 108 12.58 -15.25 -8.81
CA ASN A 108 12.98 -14.80 -10.14
C ASN A 108 13.50 -13.36 -10.11
N HIS A 109 13.55 -12.69 -11.27
CA HIS A 109 14.02 -11.32 -11.41
C HIS A 109 13.06 -10.23 -10.87
N ILE A 110 11.93 -10.60 -10.27
CA ILE A 110 11.02 -9.65 -9.65
C ILE A 110 11.69 -9.07 -8.40
N LEU A 111 11.76 -7.74 -8.34
CA LEU A 111 12.49 -7.03 -7.30
C LEU A 111 11.77 -6.99 -5.94
N ASN A 112 10.45 -7.06 -5.96
CA ASN A 112 9.65 -6.81 -4.75
C ASN A 112 9.19 -8.12 -4.10
N SER A 113 9.28 -8.14 -2.79
CA SER A 113 8.60 -9.11 -1.92
C SER A 113 7.28 -8.54 -1.45
N ILE A 114 6.33 -9.39 -1.13
CA ILE A 114 5.03 -9.00 -0.58
C ILE A 114 4.88 -9.57 0.81
N LEU A 115 4.58 -8.70 1.76
CA LEU A 115 4.18 -9.05 3.11
C LEU A 115 2.67 -8.96 3.21
N LEU A 116 2.05 -10.03 3.72
CA LEU A 116 0.62 -10.06 4.01
C LEU A 116 0.42 -9.94 5.52
N TYR A 117 -0.38 -9.00 5.91
CA TYR A 117 -0.82 -8.77 7.27
C TYR A 117 -2.33 -8.85 7.38
N SER A 118 -2.84 -9.26 8.54
CA SER A 118 -4.24 -9.12 8.91
C SER A 118 -4.41 -7.98 9.93
N HIS A 119 -5.63 -7.50 10.05
CA HIS A 119 -6.02 -6.57 11.11
C HIS A 119 -5.93 -7.28 12.46
N VAL A 120 -5.35 -6.60 13.43
CA VAL A 120 -5.30 -7.11 14.81
C VAL A 120 -6.67 -7.06 15.47
#